data_2d52b99d1572e894324c144c6df5474d
#
_entry.id   2d52b99d1572e894324c144c6df5474d
#
_cell.length_a   1.000
_cell.length_b   1.000
_cell.length_c   1.000
_cell.angle_alpha   90.00
_cell.angle_beta   90.00
_cell.angle_gamma   90.00
#
_symmetry.space_group_name_H-M   'P 1'
#
loop_
_entity.id
_entity.type
_entity.pdbx_description
1 polymer ?
#
loop_
_entity_poly.entity_id
_entity_poly.type
_entity_poly.pdbx_seq_one_letter_code
_entity_poly.pdbx_strand_id
1 'polypeptide(L)'
;MKRKGRTTKYDTIIKPKLEEIKKWSQSGATGKQIAGNLGIAESTLYKYKDEHQELASAIDDGRKSLVIELRGALIQKALGIKTTVKKGMKCKSVYYDDSGKRCEREEVEIYEEEIYIPPDVAALNLAIKNYDKDNWANDPQLLELKREEQRYKKEQDDKNNWKVKGKPDTKNYVE
;
A
#
# COMPACT_ATOMS: atom_id res chain seq x y z
N MET A 1 -10.65 -2.12 -47.88
CA MET A 1 -10.81 -1.21 -46.70
C MET A 1 -11.29 -2.04 -45.51
N LYS A 2 -10.46 -2.23 -44.48
CA LYS A 2 -10.86 -2.87 -43.23
C LYS A 2 -11.80 -1.95 -42.46
N ARG A 3 -13.05 -2.38 -42.18
CA ARG A 3 -14.02 -1.65 -41.37
C ARG A 3 -13.37 -1.37 -40.00
N LYS A 4 -13.24 -0.11 -39.64
CA LYS A 4 -12.79 0.33 -38.29
C LYS A 4 -13.79 -0.22 -37.28
N GLY A 5 -13.38 -1.17 -36.44
CA GLY A 5 -14.25 -1.77 -35.42
C GLY A 5 -14.81 -0.67 -34.49
N ARG A 6 -16.01 -0.92 -33.97
CA ARG A 6 -16.68 0.00 -33.01
C ARG A 6 -15.74 0.23 -31.81
N THR A 7 -15.35 1.49 -31.59
CA THR A 7 -14.52 1.89 -30.45
C THR A 7 -15.22 1.49 -29.15
N THR A 8 -14.53 0.77 -28.30
CA THR A 8 -15.08 0.33 -27.01
C THR A 8 -15.04 1.48 -25.99
N LYS A 9 -15.86 1.39 -24.94
CA LYS A 9 -15.74 2.33 -23.81
C LYS A 9 -14.36 2.28 -23.14
N TYR A 10 -13.68 1.14 -23.26
CA TYR A 10 -12.30 1.01 -22.80
C TYR A 10 -11.37 1.97 -23.52
N ASP A 11 -11.38 1.96 -24.86
CA ASP A 11 -10.47 2.78 -25.67
C ASP A 11 -10.73 4.29 -25.52
N THR A 12 -12.00 4.67 -25.26
CA THR A 12 -12.39 6.08 -25.21
C THR A 12 -12.33 6.69 -23.82
N ILE A 13 -12.57 5.90 -22.76
CA ILE A 13 -12.71 6.41 -21.39
C ILE A 13 -11.55 5.94 -20.50
N ILE A 14 -11.18 4.66 -20.57
CA ILE A 14 -10.24 4.05 -19.61
C ILE A 14 -8.80 4.21 -20.07
N LYS A 15 -8.50 3.81 -21.29
CA LYS A 15 -7.14 3.81 -21.83
C LYS A 15 -6.43 5.17 -21.74
N PRO A 16 -7.07 6.31 -22.03
CA PRO A 16 -6.45 7.62 -21.86
C PRO A 16 -6.15 8.01 -20.42
N LYS A 17 -6.80 7.36 -19.44
CA LYS A 17 -6.74 7.68 -18.01
C LYS A 17 -5.99 6.65 -17.17
N LEU A 18 -5.22 5.74 -17.78
CA LEU A 18 -4.48 4.71 -17.05
C LEU A 18 -3.54 5.28 -15.99
N GLU A 19 -2.85 6.38 -16.28
CA GLU A 19 -1.98 7.06 -15.31
C GLU A 19 -2.77 7.71 -14.16
N GLU A 20 -3.95 8.26 -14.45
CA GLU A 20 -4.83 8.80 -13.40
C GLU A 20 -5.37 7.68 -12.52
N ILE A 21 -5.77 6.54 -13.12
CA ILE A 21 -6.24 5.36 -12.41
C ILE A 21 -5.15 4.82 -11.47
N LYS A 22 -3.90 4.77 -11.93
CA LYS A 22 -2.76 4.40 -11.10
C LYS A 22 -2.60 5.33 -9.90
N LYS A 23 -2.69 6.66 -10.11
CA LYS A 23 -2.63 7.67 -9.03
C LYS A 23 -3.80 7.53 -8.05
N TRP A 24 -5.03 7.30 -8.54
CA TRP A 24 -6.17 7.06 -7.66
C TRP A 24 -6.00 5.79 -6.83
N SER A 25 -5.48 4.72 -7.44
CA SER A 25 -5.19 3.48 -6.73
C SER A 25 -4.08 3.68 -5.68
N GLN A 26 -3.06 4.47 -5.99
CA GLN A 26 -1.99 4.85 -5.05
C GLN A 26 -2.53 5.69 -3.88
N SER A 27 -3.49 6.57 -4.11
CA SER A 27 -4.17 7.31 -3.02
C SER A 27 -5.20 6.48 -2.25
N GLY A 28 -5.31 5.18 -2.50
CA GLY A 28 -6.19 4.28 -1.76
C GLY A 28 -7.62 4.22 -2.28
N ALA A 29 -7.92 4.73 -3.47
CA ALA A 29 -9.26 4.68 -4.04
C ALA A 29 -9.73 3.22 -4.24
N THR A 30 -10.96 2.96 -3.84
CA THR A 30 -11.63 1.66 -4.05
C THR A 30 -12.06 1.49 -5.51
N GLY A 31 -12.31 0.25 -5.95
CA GLY A 31 -12.82 -0.01 -7.30
C GLY A 31 -14.10 0.76 -7.62
N LYS A 32 -14.99 0.89 -6.63
CA LYS A 32 -16.22 1.69 -6.74
C LYS A 32 -15.94 3.18 -6.99
N GLN A 33 -14.97 3.75 -6.28
CA GLN A 33 -14.56 5.16 -6.46
C GLN A 33 -13.89 5.38 -7.82
N ILE A 34 -13.01 4.46 -8.24
CA ILE A 34 -12.37 4.53 -9.56
C ILE A 34 -13.43 4.45 -10.67
N ALA A 35 -14.39 3.52 -10.56
CA ALA A 35 -15.49 3.41 -11.51
C ALA A 35 -16.34 4.69 -11.56
N GLY A 36 -16.64 5.28 -10.39
CA GLY A 36 -17.35 6.56 -10.27
C GLY A 36 -16.60 7.71 -10.97
N ASN A 37 -15.29 7.82 -10.75
CA ASN A 37 -14.45 8.85 -11.40
C ASN A 37 -14.39 8.68 -12.94
N LEU A 38 -14.55 7.44 -13.42
CA LEU A 38 -14.59 7.12 -14.84
C LEU A 38 -15.99 7.26 -15.45
N GLY A 39 -17.03 7.43 -14.62
CA GLY A 39 -18.43 7.48 -15.08
C GLY A 39 -18.93 6.13 -15.61
N ILE A 40 -18.44 5.01 -15.07
CA ILE A 40 -18.82 3.64 -15.46
C ILE A 40 -19.33 2.86 -14.25
N ALA A 41 -20.06 1.77 -14.50
CA ALA A 41 -20.45 0.86 -13.44
C ALA A 41 -19.24 0.07 -12.90
N GLU A 42 -19.23 -0.25 -11.62
CA GLU A 42 -18.17 -1.03 -10.99
C GLU A 42 -17.97 -2.41 -11.65
N SER A 43 -19.06 -3.09 -12.00
CA SER A 43 -19.02 -4.35 -12.74
C SER A 43 -18.33 -4.23 -14.10
N THR A 44 -18.50 -3.08 -14.77
CA THR A 44 -17.84 -2.80 -16.04
C THR A 44 -16.33 -2.59 -15.85
N LEU A 45 -15.93 -1.93 -14.75
CA LEU A 45 -14.51 -1.76 -14.41
C LEU A 45 -13.84 -3.11 -14.21
N TYR A 46 -14.45 -4.00 -13.41
CA TYR A 46 -13.89 -5.34 -13.16
C TYR A 46 -13.84 -6.19 -14.43
N LYS A 47 -14.87 -6.15 -15.26
CA LYS A 47 -14.85 -6.81 -16.55
C LYS A 47 -13.67 -6.35 -17.40
N TYR A 48 -13.45 -5.04 -17.52
CA TYR A 48 -12.32 -4.51 -18.28
C TYR A 48 -10.97 -4.78 -17.61
N LYS A 49 -10.92 -4.87 -16.26
CA LYS A 49 -9.71 -5.30 -15.55
C LYS A 49 -9.31 -6.74 -15.93
N ASP A 50 -10.28 -7.62 -16.11
CA ASP A 50 -10.02 -9.02 -16.51
C ASP A 50 -9.65 -9.14 -18.01
N GLU A 51 -10.25 -8.30 -18.86
CA GLU A 51 -10.00 -8.30 -20.31
C GLU A 51 -8.71 -7.54 -20.72
N HIS A 52 -8.25 -6.56 -19.92
CA HIS A 52 -7.16 -5.66 -20.27
C HIS A 52 -6.07 -5.63 -19.19
N GLN A 53 -4.96 -6.29 -19.48
CA GLN A 53 -3.81 -6.37 -18.57
C GLN A 53 -3.22 -5.00 -18.19
N GLU A 54 -3.30 -4.00 -19.10
CA GLU A 54 -2.81 -2.64 -18.83
C GLU A 54 -3.56 -1.98 -17.67
N LEU A 55 -4.89 -2.17 -17.62
CA LEU A 55 -5.74 -1.66 -16.54
C LEU A 55 -5.47 -2.39 -15.22
N ALA A 56 -5.35 -3.72 -15.29
CA ALA A 56 -5.01 -4.52 -14.12
C ALA A 56 -3.67 -4.08 -13.53
N SER A 57 -2.65 -3.93 -14.37
CA SER A 57 -1.33 -3.46 -13.96
C SER A 57 -1.37 -2.06 -13.35
N ALA A 58 -2.09 -1.11 -13.94
CA ALA A 58 -2.21 0.25 -13.42
C ALA A 58 -2.81 0.28 -12.01
N ILE A 59 -3.88 -0.49 -11.77
CA ILE A 59 -4.51 -0.59 -10.44
C ILE A 59 -3.58 -1.28 -9.45
N ASP A 60 -2.97 -2.39 -9.83
CA ASP A 60 -2.14 -3.18 -8.93
C ASP A 60 -0.81 -2.48 -8.59
N ASP A 61 -0.21 -1.77 -9.54
CA ASP A 61 1.00 -0.96 -9.30
C ASP A 61 0.72 0.23 -8.39
N GLY A 62 -0.44 0.89 -8.55
CA GLY A 62 -0.87 1.93 -7.61
C GLY A 62 -1.01 1.38 -6.19
N ARG A 63 -1.63 0.22 -6.01
CA ARG A 63 -1.77 -0.44 -4.70
C ARG A 63 -0.42 -0.86 -4.11
N LYS A 64 0.49 -1.39 -4.92
CA LYS A 64 1.85 -1.72 -4.46
C LYS A 64 2.59 -0.48 -3.96
N SER A 65 2.49 0.64 -4.68
CA SER A 65 3.08 1.91 -4.27
C SER A 65 2.52 2.39 -2.94
N LEU A 66 1.20 2.35 -2.75
CA LEU A 66 0.56 2.68 -1.48
C LEU A 66 1.07 1.81 -0.32
N VAL A 67 1.19 0.50 -0.54
CA VAL A 67 1.70 -0.42 0.50
C VAL A 67 3.14 -0.08 0.89
N ILE A 68 3.99 0.32 -0.08
CA ILE A 68 5.37 0.75 0.19
C ILE A 68 5.37 2.03 1.05
N GLU A 69 4.53 3.01 0.71
CA GLU A 69 4.40 4.26 1.48
C GLU A 69 3.91 3.99 2.91
N LEU A 70 2.89 3.13 3.08
CA LEU A 70 2.38 2.75 4.40
C LEU A 70 3.42 2.02 5.24
N ARG A 71 4.22 1.14 4.62
CA ARG A 71 5.34 0.48 5.32
C ARG A 71 6.40 1.48 5.74
N GLY A 72 6.75 2.42 4.88
CA GLY A 72 7.68 3.50 5.21
C GLY A 72 7.21 4.34 6.39
N ALA A 73 5.94 4.75 6.38
CA ALA A 73 5.34 5.51 7.46
C ALA A 73 5.30 4.72 8.79
N LEU A 74 4.99 3.42 8.74
CA LEU A 74 5.02 2.54 9.91
C LEU A 74 6.43 2.46 10.50
N ILE A 75 7.45 2.25 9.67
CA ILE A 75 8.85 2.16 10.11
C ILE A 75 9.30 3.48 10.73
N GLN A 76 9.00 4.60 10.08
CA GLN A 76 9.32 5.92 10.63
C GLN A 76 8.67 6.14 12.00
N LYS A 77 7.39 5.80 12.14
CA LYS A 77 6.67 5.91 13.41
C LYS A 77 7.25 4.98 14.48
N ALA A 78 7.68 3.78 14.09
CA ALA A 78 8.30 2.80 14.99
C ALA A 78 9.69 3.24 15.50
N LEU A 79 10.48 3.91 14.66
CA LEU A 79 11.86 4.33 15.00
C LEU A 79 11.94 5.72 15.60
N GLY A 80 10.86 6.52 15.49
CA GLY A 80 10.86 7.94 15.81
C GLY A 80 11.39 8.80 14.65
N ILE A 81 10.96 10.04 14.63
CA ILE A 81 11.23 10.98 13.54
C ILE A 81 11.74 12.31 14.10
N LYS A 82 12.82 12.82 13.51
CA LYS A 82 13.17 14.24 13.62
C LYS A 82 12.55 14.99 12.45
N THR A 83 11.77 15.99 12.73
CA THR A 83 11.13 16.80 11.70
C THR A 83 11.21 18.27 12.04
N THR A 84 11.24 19.13 11.02
CA THR A 84 11.24 20.57 11.18
C THR A 84 9.83 21.09 10.97
N VAL A 85 9.31 21.83 11.93
CA VAL A 85 8.01 22.50 11.83
C VAL A 85 8.18 24.00 11.81
N LYS A 86 7.36 24.68 11.02
CA LYS A 86 7.29 26.15 11.00
C LYS A 86 6.32 26.59 12.06
N LYS A 87 6.80 27.41 13.00
CA LYS A 87 5.98 28.05 14.03
C LYS A 87 5.92 29.55 13.81
N GLY A 88 4.77 30.15 14.01
CA GLY A 88 4.58 31.58 14.01
C GLY A 88 4.58 32.12 15.42
N MET A 89 5.41 33.12 15.69
CA MET A 89 5.41 33.87 16.95
C MET A 89 4.91 35.29 16.66
N LYS A 90 3.92 35.74 17.46
CA LYS A 90 3.50 37.13 17.39
C LYS A 90 4.53 38.03 18.07
N CYS A 91 5.15 38.90 17.29
CA CYS A 91 6.06 39.91 17.76
C CYS A 91 5.41 41.28 17.75
N LYS A 92 5.58 42.06 18.81
CA LYS A 92 5.16 43.45 18.83
C LYS A 92 6.38 44.33 18.60
N SER A 93 6.40 45.05 17.49
CA SER A 93 7.41 46.06 17.19
C SER A 93 6.84 47.43 17.53
N VAL A 94 7.65 48.21 18.21
CA VAL A 94 7.31 49.61 18.54
C VAL A 94 8.15 50.50 17.62
N TYR A 95 7.47 51.37 16.90
CA TYR A 95 8.08 52.38 16.03
C TYR A 95 7.50 53.77 16.29
N TYR A 96 8.19 54.81 15.86
CA TYR A 96 7.73 56.18 15.99
C TYR A 96 7.42 56.68 14.58
N ASP A 97 6.27 57.33 14.40
CA ASP A 97 5.88 57.95 13.15
C ASP A 97 6.66 59.25 12.91
N ASP A 98 6.49 59.86 11.73
CA ASP A 98 7.18 61.13 11.37
C ASP A 98 6.82 62.31 12.29
N SER A 99 5.76 62.19 13.07
CA SER A 99 5.34 63.18 14.09
C SER A 99 5.91 62.88 15.50
N GLY A 100 6.70 61.83 15.66
CA GLY A 100 7.27 61.39 16.96
C GLY A 100 6.27 60.62 17.83
N LYS A 101 5.12 60.21 17.32
CA LYS A 101 4.13 59.48 18.06
C LYS A 101 4.51 57.99 18.10
N ARG A 102 4.45 57.37 19.27
CA ARG A 102 4.68 55.96 19.47
C ARG A 102 3.56 55.14 18.83
N CYS A 103 3.93 54.25 17.90
CA CYS A 103 3.05 53.30 17.24
C CYS A 103 3.45 51.84 17.57
N GLU A 104 2.50 50.95 17.63
CA GLU A 104 2.77 49.52 17.84
C GLU A 104 2.24 48.77 16.61
N ARG A 105 3.06 47.82 16.13
CA ARG A 105 2.69 46.92 15.03
C ARG A 105 2.84 45.49 15.51
N GLU A 106 1.81 44.69 15.29
CA GLU A 106 1.87 43.25 15.51
C GLU A 106 2.27 42.57 14.20
N GLU A 107 3.35 41.82 14.23
CA GLU A 107 3.83 41.00 13.11
C GLU A 107 3.94 39.54 13.54
N VAL A 108 3.81 38.64 12.60
CA VAL A 108 4.04 37.20 12.85
C VAL A 108 5.36 36.83 12.22
N GLU A 109 6.35 36.57 13.05
CA GLU A 109 7.62 35.99 12.60
C GLU A 109 7.49 34.48 12.53
N ILE A 110 7.92 33.89 11.40
CA ILE A 110 7.93 32.46 11.18
C ILE A 110 9.35 31.96 11.42
N TYR A 111 9.51 31.02 12.37
CA TYR A 111 10.77 30.35 12.61
C TYR A 111 10.62 28.84 12.46
N GLU A 112 11.72 28.17 12.16
CA GLU A 112 11.77 26.72 12.04
C GLU A 112 12.31 26.12 13.34
N GLU A 113 11.60 25.11 13.84
CA GLU A 113 11.97 24.39 15.06
C GLU A 113 12.08 22.89 14.73
N GLU A 114 13.20 22.27 15.10
CA GLU A 114 13.33 20.82 15.07
C GLU A 114 12.53 20.18 16.22
N ILE A 115 11.62 19.30 15.85
CA ILE A 115 10.84 18.50 16.80
C ILE A 115 11.25 17.04 16.66
N TYR A 116 11.55 16.40 17.77
CA TYR A 116 11.73 14.96 17.86
C TYR A 116 10.43 14.30 18.29
N ILE A 117 9.87 13.45 17.43
CA ILE A 117 8.74 12.59 17.73
C ILE A 117 9.31 11.25 18.18
N PRO A 118 9.12 10.86 19.47
CA PRO A 118 9.69 9.61 19.97
C PRO A 118 9.08 8.38 19.30
N PRO A 119 9.76 7.23 19.34
CA PRO A 119 9.25 5.96 18.86
C PRO A 119 7.88 5.61 19.49
N ASP A 120 7.00 5.05 18.67
CA ASP A 120 5.72 4.55 19.12
C ASP A 120 5.80 3.04 19.38
N VAL A 121 5.53 2.64 20.62
CA VAL A 121 5.65 1.23 21.06
C VAL A 121 4.69 0.30 20.30
N ALA A 122 3.49 0.77 19.97
CA ALA A 122 2.52 -0.04 19.21
C ALA A 122 2.99 -0.26 17.77
N ALA A 123 3.49 0.80 17.11
CA ALA A 123 4.08 0.72 15.78
C ALA A 123 5.33 -0.17 15.77
N LEU A 124 6.19 -0.07 16.80
CA LEU A 124 7.38 -0.90 16.94
C LEU A 124 7.00 -2.39 17.10
N ASN A 125 6.06 -2.71 17.98
CA ASN A 125 5.57 -4.08 18.15
C ASN A 125 4.97 -4.65 16.87
N LEU A 126 4.20 -3.84 16.13
CA LEU A 126 3.62 -4.26 14.86
C LEU A 126 4.71 -4.50 13.80
N ALA A 127 5.69 -3.60 13.70
CA ALA A 127 6.79 -3.73 12.77
C ALA A 127 7.63 -4.99 13.08
N ILE A 128 8.07 -5.18 14.30
CA ILE A 128 8.86 -6.33 14.73
C ILE A 128 8.14 -7.66 14.45
N LYS A 129 6.85 -7.76 14.79
CA LYS A 129 6.06 -8.97 14.52
C LYS A 129 5.90 -9.28 13.04
N ASN A 130 5.95 -8.28 12.17
CA ASN A 130 5.88 -8.47 10.72
C ASN A 130 7.22 -8.83 10.09
N TYR A 131 8.32 -8.24 10.59
CA TYR A 131 9.66 -8.42 10.01
C TYR A 131 10.45 -9.56 10.66
N ASP A 132 10.19 -9.86 11.93
CA ASP A 132 10.86 -10.92 12.68
C ASP A 132 9.84 -11.85 13.36
N LYS A 133 9.00 -12.47 12.54
CA LYS A 133 7.93 -13.37 12.99
C LYS A 133 8.42 -14.55 13.80
N ASP A 134 9.64 -14.97 13.54
CA ASP A 134 10.19 -16.18 14.12
C ASP A 134 10.63 -15.99 15.58
N ASN A 135 11.05 -14.77 15.92
CA ASN A 135 11.53 -14.46 17.27
C ASN A 135 10.50 -13.64 18.07
N TRP A 136 9.57 -12.93 17.40
CA TRP A 136 8.61 -12.02 18.02
C TRP A 136 7.14 -12.39 17.74
N ALA A 137 6.80 -13.66 17.81
CA ALA A 137 5.41 -14.08 17.73
C ALA A 137 4.64 -13.74 19.02
N ASN A 138 3.33 -13.48 18.90
CA ASN A 138 2.47 -13.26 20.08
C ASN A 138 2.38 -14.49 20.98
N ASP A 139 2.47 -15.66 20.37
CA ASP A 139 2.45 -16.96 21.03
C ASP A 139 3.48 -17.87 20.33
N PRO A 140 4.70 -17.95 20.86
CA PRO A 140 5.75 -18.80 20.30
C PRO A 140 5.37 -20.28 20.28
N GLN A 141 4.64 -20.76 21.29
CA GLN A 141 4.24 -22.17 21.40
C GLN A 141 3.23 -22.54 20.30
N LEU A 142 2.25 -21.65 20.04
CA LEU A 142 1.29 -21.84 18.95
C LEU A 142 1.97 -21.80 17.57
N LEU A 143 3.01 -21.00 17.42
CA LEU A 143 3.79 -20.94 16.19
C LEU A 143 4.56 -22.25 15.94
N GLU A 144 5.18 -22.81 16.97
CA GLU A 144 5.85 -24.10 16.89
C GLU A 144 4.88 -25.23 16.55
N LEU A 145 3.73 -25.29 17.23
CA LEU A 145 2.68 -26.27 16.93
C LEU A 145 2.24 -26.19 15.46
N LYS A 146 1.98 -25.01 14.95
CA LYS A 146 1.61 -24.81 13.52
C LYS A 146 2.71 -25.25 12.56
N ARG A 147 3.98 -25.03 12.91
CA ARG A 147 5.12 -25.49 12.11
C ARG A 147 5.22 -27.01 12.10
N GLU A 148 4.96 -27.66 13.23
CA GLU A 148 4.94 -29.13 13.34
C GLU A 148 3.79 -29.73 12.54
N GLU A 149 2.58 -29.15 12.64
CA GLU A 149 1.44 -29.57 11.83
C GLU A 149 1.71 -29.44 10.32
N GLN A 150 2.34 -28.34 9.90
CA GLN A 150 2.70 -28.16 8.48
C GLN A 150 3.76 -29.15 8.02
N ARG A 151 4.76 -29.47 8.84
CA ARG A 151 5.76 -30.52 8.54
C ARG A 151 5.08 -31.88 8.41
N TYR A 152 4.23 -32.22 9.36
CA TYR A 152 3.49 -33.47 9.33
C TYR A 152 2.60 -33.62 8.09
N LYS A 153 1.87 -32.57 7.72
CA LYS A 153 1.07 -32.55 6.49
C LYS A 153 1.92 -32.75 5.23
N LYS A 154 3.05 -32.06 5.12
CA LYS A 154 3.97 -32.24 4.00
C LYS A 154 4.48 -33.67 3.91
N GLU A 155 4.89 -34.28 5.03
CA GLU A 155 5.34 -35.65 5.04
C GLU A 155 4.24 -36.63 4.61
N GLN A 156 2.99 -36.39 5.01
CA GLN A 156 1.86 -37.20 4.57
C GLN A 156 1.56 -37.04 3.08
N ASP A 157 1.61 -35.82 2.58
CA ASP A 157 1.40 -35.53 1.16
C ASP A 157 2.52 -36.16 0.30
N ASP A 158 3.76 -36.09 0.75
CA ASP A 158 4.89 -36.72 0.06
C ASP A 158 4.76 -38.27 0.06
N LYS A 159 4.36 -38.87 1.19
CA LYS A 159 4.08 -40.30 1.28
C LYS A 159 2.93 -40.76 0.40
N ASN A 160 1.87 -39.92 0.30
CA ASN A 160 0.72 -40.21 -0.55
C ASN A 160 1.07 -40.04 -2.04
N ASN A 161 1.83 -39.05 -2.38
CA ASN A 161 2.28 -38.78 -3.75
C ASN A 161 3.23 -39.86 -4.24
N TRP A 162 4.11 -40.41 -3.35
CA TRP A 162 4.95 -41.54 -3.65
C TRP A 162 4.13 -42.82 -3.93
N LYS A 163 3.08 -43.10 -3.15
CA LYS A 163 2.18 -44.24 -3.37
C LYS A 163 1.43 -44.16 -4.71
N VAL A 164 1.10 -42.95 -5.17
CA VAL A 164 0.44 -42.74 -6.48
C VAL A 164 1.41 -42.92 -7.63
N LYS A 165 2.67 -42.48 -7.50
CA LYS A 165 3.71 -42.63 -8.53
C LYS A 165 4.36 -44.02 -8.58
N GLY A 166 4.23 -44.81 -7.52
CA GLY A 166 4.87 -46.12 -7.37
C GLY A 166 4.04 -47.33 -7.79
N LYS A 167 2.87 -47.14 -8.42
CA LYS A 167 2.15 -48.27 -9.06
C LYS A 167 2.77 -48.49 -10.44
N PRO A 168 3.48 -49.63 -10.66
CA PRO A 168 3.93 -49.97 -12.00
C PRO A 168 2.70 -50.24 -12.88
N ASP A 169 2.76 -49.70 -14.10
CA ASP A 169 1.72 -49.92 -15.12
C ASP A 169 1.66 -51.42 -15.43
N THR A 170 0.67 -52.13 -14.85
CA THR A 170 0.43 -53.56 -15.07
C THR A 170 -0.24 -53.85 -16.40
N LYS A 171 0.01 -53.05 -17.45
CA LYS A 171 -0.60 -53.22 -18.77
C LYS A 171 0.30 -53.88 -19.83
N ASN A 172 1.44 -54.45 -19.50
CA ASN A 172 2.28 -55.12 -20.48
C ASN A 172 2.67 -56.53 -20.03
N TYR A 173 1.71 -57.40 -19.77
CA TYR A 173 1.87 -58.84 -19.84
C TYR A 173 0.61 -59.43 -20.47
N VAL A 174 0.54 -59.45 -21.76
CA VAL A 174 -0.27 -60.44 -22.51
C VAL A 174 0.69 -61.03 -23.54
N GLU A 175 0.83 -62.33 -23.40
CA GLU A 175 1.53 -63.25 -24.30
C GLU A 175 1.04 -63.16 -25.74
#